data_80c069f81385f987dd1326622a66b0d4
#
_entry.id   80c069f81385f987dd1326622a66b0d4
#
_cell.length_a   1.000
_cell.length_b   1.000
_cell.length_c   1.000
_cell.angle_alpha   90.00
_cell.angle_beta   90.00
_cell.angle_gamma   90.00
#
_symmetry.space_group_name_H-M   'P 1'
#
loop_
_entity.id
_entity.type
_entity.pdbx_description
1 polymer ?
#
loop_
_entity_poly.entity_id
_entity_poly.type
_entity_poly.pdbx_seq_one_letter_code
_entity_poly.pdbx_strand_id
1 'polypeptide(L)'
;IFLGAGIVFEDFYAMPAIVAFLIALFVAFLQNKELSFNKKIEVIAKGVGEENIITMSLIFLCAGGFSGAVTAAGGVDSTVNLGLSLIPAHFAVAGLFLIGCFISVSMGTSMGTIAALAPIAVGISEKTGFALSICIGAVVCGAMFGDNLSMISDTTIAAVKTQGCEMKDKFKANFFIVLPAAIITVLIFWLATRNMSFQLEENLNYSLWEVLPYMVVLLGALIGINVFVVLISGIVISLIVGVSMGHIALSEMFQVVGSGVTSMYDITVISIIVACIVSLVKEHGGIQFILNLIKSNINGRRGAEFGIALLALFVDACTANNTVAIVMTGPIAKEISEEFDVDPRRSASLLDMFTSVGQGIIPYGAQLLSAATLTGLT
;
A
#
# COMPACT_ATOMS: atom_id res chain seq x y z
N ILE A 1 -20.93 -1.77 -8.38
CA ILE A 1 -20.88 -0.65 -9.36
C ILE A 1 -19.53 -0.68 -10.08
N PHE A 2 -18.40 -0.59 -9.37
CA PHE A 2 -17.05 -0.57 -9.94
C PHE A 2 -16.79 -1.80 -10.85
N LEU A 3 -16.90 -3.02 -10.32
CA LEU A 3 -16.75 -4.25 -11.10
C LEU A 3 -17.75 -4.36 -12.27
N GLY A 4 -19.01 -3.95 -12.02
CA GLY A 4 -20.01 -3.97 -13.09
C GLY A 4 -19.67 -3.02 -14.23
N ALA A 5 -19.14 -1.85 -13.94
CA ALA A 5 -18.64 -0.93 -14.96
C ALA A 5 -17.45 -1.52 -15.71
N GLY A 6 -16.47 -2.09 -15.00
CA GLY A 6 -15.30 -2.72 -15.60
C GLY A 6 -15.66 -3.85 -16.58
N ILE A 7 -16.64 -4.67 -16.22
CA ILE A 7 -17.13 -5.75 -17.09
C ILE A 7 -17.88 -5.20 -18.30
N VAL A 8 -18.74 -4.19 -18.12
CA VAL A 8 -19.56 -3.63 -19.19
C VAL A 8 -18.72 -2.85 -20.22
N PHE A 9 -17.70 -2.12 -19.74
CA PHE A 9 -16.84 -1.30 -20.59
C PHE A 9 -15.56 -2.02 -21.03
N GLU A 10 -15.35 -3.27 -20.57
CA GLU A 10 -14.11 -4.06 -20.81
C GLU A 10 -12.85 -3.31 -20.35
N ASP A 11 -13.01 -2.37 -19.41
CA ASP A 11 -11.94 -1.57 -18.84
C ASP A 11 -12.24 -1.31 -17.35
N PHE A 12 -11.43 -1.90 -16.47
CA PHE A 12 -11.59 -1.75 -15.01
C PHE A 12 -11.25 -0.35 -14.50
N TYR A 13 -10.64 0.50 -15.32
CA TYR A 13 -10.36 1.89 -14.99
C TYR A 13 -11.31 2.89 -15.68
N ALA A 14 -12.29 2.42 -16.45
CA ALA A 14 -13.30 3.28 -17.09
C ALA A 14 -14.09 4.13 -16.07
N MET A 15 -14.24 3.63 -14.83
CA MET A 15 -14.87 4.37 -13.74
C MET A 15 -13.86 4.67 -12.64
N PRO A 16 -13.45 5.93 -12.42
CA PRO A 16 -12.63 6.31 -11.28
C PRO A 16 -13.28 5.89 -9.96
N ALA A 17 -12.49 5.30 -9.04
CA ALA A 17 -12.99 4.79 -7.76
C ALA A 17 -13.74 5.87 -6.97
N ILE A 18 -13.25 7.10 -6.97
CA ILE A 18 -13.90 8.24 -6.30
C ILE A 18 -15.36 8.45 -6.77
N VAL A 19 -15.64 8.26 -8.08
CA VAL A 19 -17.01 8.39 -8.63
C VAL A 19 -17.89 7.27 -8.12
N ALA A 20 -17.38 6.03 -8.08
CA ALA A 20 -18.12 4.89 -7.53
C ALA A 20 -18.48 5.10 -6.05
N PHE A 21 -17.55 5.68 -5.26
CA PHE A 21 -17.80 5.99 -3.84
C PHE A 21 -18.79 7.15 -3.66
N LEU A 22 -18.76 8.16 -4.52
CA LEU A 22 -19.78 9.22 -4.49
C LEU A 22 -21.18 8.68 -4.79
N ILE A 23 -21.32 7.76 -5.75
CA ILE A 23 -22.60 7.08 -6.02
C ILE A 23 -23.02 6.25 -4.80
N ALA A 24 -22.09 5.52 -4.16
CA ALA A 24 -22.37 4.75 -2.96
C ALA A 24 -22.82 5.65 -1.80
N LEU A 25 -22.17 6.79 -1.61
CA LEU A 25 -22.58 7.79 -0.61
C LEU A 25 -23.99 8.32 -0.89
N PHE A 26 -24.31 8.63 -2.15
CA PHE A 26 -25.64 9.05 -2.55
C PHE A 26 -26.68 7.97 -2.22
N VAL A 27 -26.41 6.70 -2.52
CA VAL A 27 -27.28 5.57 -2.16
C VAL A 27 -27.45 5.48 -0.64
N ALA A 28 -26.37 5.65 0.15
CA ALA A 28 -26.46 5.65 1.61
C ALA A 28 -27.35 6.78 2.16
N PHE A 29 -27.34 7.95 1.50
CA PHE A 29 -28.25 9.05 1.84
C PHE A 29 -29.72 8.74 1.58
N LEU A 30 -30.03 7.94 0.56
CA LEU A 30 -31.41 7.56 0.24
C LEU A 30 -32.00 6.51 1.19
N GLN A 31 -31.13 5.79 1.90
CA GLN A 31 -31.55 4.80 2.88
C GLN A 31 -32.03 5.47 4.18
N ASN A 32 -32.76 4.73 5.01
CA ASN A 32 -33.32 5.17 6.29
C ASN A 32 -34.05 6.51 6.19
N LYS A 33 -35.30 6.48 5.70
CA LYS A 33 -36.15 7.67 5.51
C LYS A 33 -36.62 8.30 6.84
N GLU A 34 -36.43 7.63 7.98
CA GLU A 34 -36.80 8.15 9.30
C GLU A 34 -35.84 9.25 9.77
N LEU A 35 -34.59 9.23 9.29
CA LEU A 35 -33.61 10.26 9.59
C LEU A 35 -33.72 11.42 8.61
N SER A 36 -33.84 12.64 9.15
CA SER A 36 -33.81 13.85 8.33
C SER A 36 -32.44 14.05 7.67
N PHE A 37 -32.39 14.76 6.54
CA PHE A 37 -31.15 15.05 5.84
C PHE A 37 -30.12 15.75 6.76
N ASN A 38 -30.54 16.74 7.53
CA ASN A 38 -29.67 17.44 8.47
C ASN A 38 -29.07 16.51 9.52
N LYS A 39 -29.85 15.54 10.01
CA LYS A 39 -29.35 14.54 10.97
C LYS A 39 -28.31 13.62 10.34
N LYS A 40 -28.49 13.23 9.08
CA LYS A 40 -27.49 12.45 8.32
C LYS A 40 -26.18 13.23 8.15
N ILE A 41 -26.25 14.53 7.85
CA ILE A 41 -25.08 15.41 7.80
C ILE A 41 -24.36 15.47 9.17
N GLU A 42 -25.13 15.59 10.26
CA GLU A 42 -24.53 15.57 11.62
C GLU A 42 -23.77 14.26 11.90
N VAL A 43 -24.36 13.11 11.54
CA VAL A 43 -23.74 11.79 11.68
C VAL A 43 -22.44 11.71 10.87
N ILE A 44 -22.47 12.13 9.60
CA ILE A 44 -21.28 12.19 8.73
C ILE A 44 -20.20 13.09 9.34
N ALA A 45 -20.56 14.30 9.77
CA ALA A 45 -19.59 15.25 10.32
C ALA A 45 -18.86 14.67 11.55
N LYS A 46 -19.56 13.94 12.40
CA LYS A 46 -18.96 13.24 13.53
C LYS A 46 -18.00 12.14 13.09
N GLY A 47 -18.39 11.33 12.11
CA GLY A 47 -17.55 10.23 11.62
C GLY A 47 -16.30 10.71 10.88
N VAL A 48 -16.42 11.72 10.03
CA VAL A 48 -15.25 12.32 9.36
C VAL A 48 -14.32 13.02 10.36
N GLY A 49 -14.89 13.62 11.42
CA GLY A 49 -14.13 14.29 12.49
C GLY A 49 -13.44 13.33 13.46
N GLU A 50 -13.52 12.01 13.29
CA GLU A 50 -12.77 11.06 14.11
C GLU A 50 -11.26 11.27 13.94
N GLU A 51 -10.52 11.27 15.06
CA GLU A 51 -9.06 11.52 15.08
C GLU A 51 -8.29 10.63 14.10
N ASN A 52 -8.66 9.37 14.01
CA ASN A 52 -7.99 8.42 13.13
C ASN A 52 -8.14 8.80 11.65
N ILE A 53 -9.33 9.25 11.21
CA ILE A 53 -9.58 9.63 9.81
C ILE A 53 -8.80 10.89 9.45
N ILE A 54 -8.83 11.91 10.30
CA ILE A 54 -8.07 13.15 10.07
C ILE A 54 -6.58 12.87 10.05
N THR A 55 -6.07 12.12 11.03
CA THR A 55 -4.63 11.78 11.12
C THR A 55 -4.18 10.99 9.91
N MET A 56 -4.93 9.97 9.48
CA MET A 56 -4.64 9.16 8.30
C MET A 56 -4.56 10.04 7.05
N SER A 57 -5.56 10.90 6.84
CA SER A 57 -5.60 11.81 5.69
C SER A 57 -4.38 12.73 5.63
N LEU A 58 -3.99 13.30 6.77
CA LEU A 58 -2.80 14.16 6.85
C LEU A 58 -1.50 13.38 6.60
N ILE A 59 -1.40 12.14 7.10
CA ILE A 59 -0.23 11.29 6.86
C ILE A 59 -0.12 10.93 5.38
N PHE A 60 -1.22 10.63 4.68
CA PHE A 60 -1.19 10.40 3.23
C PHE A 60 -0.59 11.58 2.48
N LEU A 61 -1.02 12.80 2.80
CA LEU A 61 -0.47 14.01 2.16
C LEU A 61 1.03 14.18 2.44
N CYS A 62 1.47 13.94 3.67
CA CYS A 62 2.90 13.99 4.03
C CYS A 62 3.71 12.90 3.32
N ALA A 63 3.19 11.68 3.23
CA ALA A 63 3.84 10.57 2.53
C ALA A 63 3.97 10.86 1.03
N GLY A 64 2.92 11.43 0.42
CA GLY A 64 2.99 11.90 -0.97
C GLY A 64 4.06 12.98 -1.17
N GLY A 65 4.09 13.97 -0.28
CA GLY A 65 5.12 15.02 -0.31
C GLY A 65 6.54 14.47 -0.18
N PHE A 66 6.74 13.47 0.69
CA PHE A 66 8.03 12.77 0.81
C PHE A 66 8.37 12.00 -0.47
N SER A 67 7.44 11.23 -1.00
CA SER A 67 7.64 10.48 -2.24
C SER A 67 8.02 11.38 -3.41
N GLY A 68 7.32 12.50 -3.60
CA GLY A 68 7.64 13.48 -4.63
C GLY A 68 9.05 14.07 -4.46
N ALA A 69 9.38 14.51 -3.24
CA ALA A 69 10.67 15.13 -2.94
C ALA A 69 11.83 14.15 -3.14
N VAL A 70 11.73 12.91 -2.64
CA VAL A 70 12.82 11.92 -2.73
C VAL A 70 12.99 11.40 -4.16
N THR A 71 11.91 11.26 -4.92
CA THR A 71 11.97 10.87 -6.35
C THR A 71 12.68 11.95 -7.16
N ALA A 72 12.29 13.21 -7.01
CA ALA A 72 12.95 14.32 -7.70
C ALA A 72 14.40 14.51 -7.27
N ALA A 73 14.77 14.13 -6.05
CA ALA A 73 16.14 14.18 -5.57
C ALA A 73 17.04 13.04 -6.10
N GLY A 74 16.53 12.13 -6.95
CA GLY A 74 17.29 10.97 -7.46
C GLY A 74 17.36 9.78 -6.47
N GLY A 75 16.65 9.87 -5.34
CA GLY A 75 16.72 8.87 -4.27
C GLY A 75 16.23 7.49 -4.71
N VAL A 76 15.22 7.43 -5.58
CA VAL A 76 14.70 6.16 -6.12
C VAL A 76 15.77 5.47 -6.94
N ASP A 77 16.33 6.16 -7.95
CA ASP A 77 17.32 5.59 -8.88
C ASP A 77 18.57 5.14 -8.13
N SER A 78 19.08 5.97 -7.23
CA SER A 78 20.25 5.61 -6.41
C SER A 78 19.98 4.42 -5.49
N THR A 79 18.79 4.31 -4.90
CA THR A 79 18.42 3.17 -4.06
C THR A 79 18.32 1.87 -4.90
N VAL A 80 17.74 1.94 -6.08
CA VAL A 80 17.67 0.82 -7.05
C VAL A 80 19.07 0.40 -7.45
N ASN A 81 19.91 1.34 -7.90
CA ASN A 81 21.27 1.05 -8.38
C ASN A 81 22.16 0.49 -7.27
N LEU A 82 22.07 1.04 -6.06
CA LEU A 82 22.77 0.48 -4.90
C LEU A 82 22.35 -0.97 -4.66
N GLY A 83 21.05 -1.26 -4.64
CA GLY A 83 20.53 -2.60 -4.46
C GLY A 83 21.06 -3.56 -5.53
N LEU A 84 21.00 -3.18 -6.82
CA LEU A 84 21.47 -4.00 -7.94
C LEU A 84 22.99 -4.21 -7.92
N SER A 85 23.77 -3.24 -7.47
CA SER A 85 25.23 -3.38 -7.36
C SER A 85 25.69 -4.44 -6.35
N LEU A 86 24.81 -4.79 -5.41
CA LEU A 86 25.08 -5.75 -4.34
C LEU A 86 24.73 -7.20 -4.70
N ILE A 87 24.11 -7.47 -5.86
CA ILE A 87 23.61 -8.80 -6.22
C ILE A 87 24.64 -9.60 -7.02
N PRO A 88 25.02 -10.81 -6.55
CA PRO A 88 25.76 -11.76 -7.38
C PRO A 88 24.92 -12.29 -8.56
N ALA A 89 25.56 -12.54 -9.71
CA ALA A 89 24.92 -12.97 -10.95
C ALA A 89 23.98 -14.20 -10.81
N HIS A 90 24.39 -15.18 -10.01
CA HIS A 90 23.60 -16.42 -9.80
C HIS A 90 22.37 -16.21 -8.86
N PHE A 91 22.21 -15.01 -8.34
CA PHE A 91 21.07 -14.63 -7.48
C PHE A 91 20.15 -13.61 -8.15
N ALA A 92 20.24 -13.42 -9.47
CA ALA A 92 19.56 -12.32 -10.17
C ALA A 92 18.07 -12.20 -9.86
N VAL A 93 17.28 -13.27 -10.00
CA VAL A 93 15.83 -13.21 -9.79
C VAL A 93 15.49 -13.18 -8.29
N ALA A 94 16.18 -13.98 -7.47
CA ALA A 94 16.03 -13.89 -6.01
C ALA A 94 16.48 -12.51 -5.50
N GLY A 95 17.50 -11.95 -6.12
CA GLY A 95 17.97 -10.59 -5.88
C GLY A 95 16.97 -9.52 -6.25
N LEU A 96 16.28 -9.63 -7.39
CA LEU A 96 15.17 -8.73 -7.74
C LEU A 96 14.07 -8.74 -6.67
N PHE A 97 13.72 -9.92 -6.15
CA PHE A 97 12.78 -10.02 -5.04
C PHE A 97 13.30 -9.27 -3.79
N LEU A 98 14.54 -9.51 -3.38
CA LEU A 98 15.12 -8.86 -2.20
C LEU A 98 15.24 -7.34 -2.35
N ILE A 99 15.64 -6.87 -3.54
CA ILE A 99 15.67 -5.43 -3.85
C ILE A 99 14.26 -4.86 -3.83
N GLY A 100 13.31 -5.56 -4.45
CA GLY A 100 11.90 -5.17 -4.40
C GLY A 100 11.40 -5.03 -2.97
N CYS A 101 11.74 -5.98 -2.09
CA CYS A 101 11.43 -5.89 -0.66
C CYS A 101 12.01 -4.62 -0.02
N PHE A 102 13.31 -4.37 -0.23
CA PHE A 102 14.01 -3.24 0.39
C PHE A 102 13.50 -1.90 -0.13
N ILE A 103 13.35 -1.76 -1.44
CA ILE A 103 12.88 -0.54 -2.08
C ILE A 103 11.45 -0.25 -1.64
N SER A 104 10.58 -1.26 -1.65
CA SER A 104 9.17 -1.08 -1.29
C SER A 104 8.99 -0.73 0.19
N VAL A 105 9.77 -1.34 1.11
CA VAL A 105 9.80 -0.92 2.52
C VAL A 105 10.21 0.55 2.64
N SER A 106 11.21 0.97 1.87
CA SER A 106 11.77 2.33 1.94
C SER A 106 10.87 3.38 1.27
N MET A 107 10.26 3.04 0.13
CA MET A 107 9.38 3.94 -0.64
C MET A 107 7.95 3.99 -0.06
N GLY A 108 7.52 2.93 0.61
CA GLY A 108 6.14 2.81 1.10
C GLY A 108 5.10 2.64 -0.01
N THR A 109 5.48 2.04 -1.14
CA THR A 109 4.55 1.80 -2.24
C THR A 109 4.97 0.62 -3.12
N SER A 110 4.07 -0.36 -3.25
CA SER A 110 4.25 -1.48 -4.18
C SER A 110 4.22 -1.03 -5.63
N MET A 111 3.32 -0.11 -5.99
CA MET A 111 3.19 0.42 -7.34
C MET A 111 4.46 1.13 -7.81
N GLY A 112 5.01 2.03 -6.98
CA GLY A 112 6.26 2.74 -7.28
C GLY A 112 7.44 1.78 -7.43
N THR A 113 7.51 0.75 -6.60
CA THR A 113 8.55 -0.28 -6.69
C THR A 113 8.45 -1.10 -7.97
N ILE A 114 7.24 -1.51 -8.37
CA ILE A 114 7.01 -2.21 -9.63
C ILE A 114 7.41 -1.33 -10.82
N ALA A 115 7.00 -0.05 -10.82
CA ALA A 115 7.36 0.87 -11.90
C ALA A 115 8.88 1.06 -12.03
N ALA A 116 9.60 1.15 -10.91
CA ALA A 116 11.05 1.31 -10.91
C ALA A 116 11.79 0.04 -11.36
N LEU A 117 11.32 -1.15 -10.97
CA LEU A 117 12.03 -2.41 -11.20
C LEU A 117 11.56 -3.18 -12.45
N ALA A 118 10.37 -2.88 -13.00
CA ALA A 118 9.85 -3.59 -14.17
C ALA A 118 10.78 -3.50 -15.40
N PRO A 119 11.37 -2.35 -15.78
CA PRO A 119 12.33 -2.27 -16.88
C PRO A 119 13.57 -3.14 -16.65
N ILE A 120 14.02 -3.24 -15.40
CA ILE A 120 15.17 -4.06 -15.00
C ILE A 120 14.84 -5.55 -15.11
N ALA A 121 13.64 -5.95 -14.70
CA ALA A 121 13.15 -7.32 -14.85
C ALA A 121 13.09 -7.74 -16.32
N VAL A 122 12.66 -6.83 -17.22
CA VAL A 122 12.68 -7.04 -18.69
C VAL A 122 14.11 -7.24 -19.16
N GLY A 123 15.04 -6.33 -18.82
CA GLY A 123 16.45 -6.42 -19.20
C GLY A 123 17.11 -7.70 -18.70
N ILE A 124 16.82 -8.16 -17.48
CA ILE A 124 17.30 -9.44 -16.95
C ILE A 124 16.73 -10.60 -17.77
N SER A 125 15.43 -10.60 -18.05
CA SER A 125 14.79 -11.63 -18.86
C SER A 125 15.44 -11.75 -20.24
N GLU A 126 15.67 -10.63 -20.93
CA GLU A 126 16.30 -10.58 -22.26
C GLU A 126 17.75 -11.09 -22.25
N LYS A 127 18.55 -10.69 -21.25
CA LYS A 127 19.96 -11.06 -21.14
C LYS A 127 20.18 -12.49 -20.66
N THR A 128 19.29 -13.02 -19.84
CA THR A 128 19.45 -14.34 -19.20
C THR A 128 18.65 -15.45 -19.85
N GLY A 129 17.64 -15.11 -20.65
CA GLY A 129 16.65 -16.05 -21.17
C GLY A 129 15.67 -16.59 -20.13
N PHE A 130 15.60 -16.01 -18.91
CA PHE A 130 14.56 -16.32 -17.96
C PHE A 130 13.20 -15.88 -18.47
N ALA A 131 12.16 -16.64 -18.17
CA ALA A 131 10.80 -16.21 -18.48
C ALA A 131 10.50 -14.86 -17.82
N LEU A 132 10.05 -13.89 -18.61
CA LEU A 132 9.73 -12.55 -18.13
C LEU A 132 8.73 -12.58 -16.95
N SER A 133 7.77 -13.52 -16.98
CA SER A 133 6.80 -13.75 -15.90
C SER A 133 7.46 -14.11 -14.55
N ILE A 134 8.60 -14.82 -14.57
CA ILE A 134 9.36 -15.14 -13.36
C ILE A 134 10.07 -13.89 -12.83
N CYS A 135 10.71 -13.12 -13.70
CA CYS A 135 11.43 -11.91 -13.32
C CYS A 135 10.47 -10.85 -12.76
N ILE A 136 9.37 -10.58 -13.47
CA ILE A 136 8.37 -9.61 -12.99
C ILE A 136 7.60 -10.13 -11.76
N GLY A 137 7.35 -11.43 -11.67
CA GLY A 137 6.78 -12.06 -10.49
C GLY A 137 7.65 -11.85 -9.25
N ALA A 138 8.97 -11.91 -9.37
CA ALA A 138 9.89 -11.59 -8.28
C ALA A 138 9.78 -10.13 -7.84
N VAL A 139 9.68 -9.20 -8.80
CA VAL A 139 9.46 -7.77 -8.52
C VAL A 139 8.14 -7.55 -7.80
N VAL A 140 7.04 -8.10 -8.30
CA VAL A 140 5.71 -7.95 -7.70
C VAL A 140 5.68 -8.52 -6.29
N CYS A 141 6.19 -9.74 -6.08
CA CYS A 141 6.25 -10.36 -4.76
C CYS A 141 7.09 -9.52 -3.78
N GLY A 142 8.24 -9.01 -4.21
CA GLY A 142 9.09 -8.15 -3.39
C GLY A 142 8.43 -6.81 -3.07
N ALA A 143 7.78 -6.20 -4.04
CA ALA A 143 7.04 -4.97 -3.88
C ALA A 143 5.89 -5.11 -2.87
N MET A 144 5.09 -6.17 -2.97
CA MET A 144 3.99 -6.46 -2.05
C MET A 144 4.48 -6.78 -0.64
N PHE A 145 5.55 -7.56 -0.52
CA PHE A 145 6.17 -7.85 0.78
C PHE A 145 6.65 -6.58 1.47
N GLY A 146 7.37 -5.72 0.74
CA GLY A 146 7.92 -4.48 1.31
C GLY A 146 6.84 -3.47 1.66
N ASP A 147 5.81 -3.33 0.84
CA ASP A 147 4.65 -2.47 1.09
C ASP A 147 3.95 -2.86 2.41
N ASN A 148 3.69 -4.15 2.60
CA ASN A 148 3.09 -4.68 3.84
C ASN A 148 3.94 -4.45 5.09
N LEU A 149 5.26 -4.36 4.97
CA LEU A 149 6.18 -4.07 6.09
C LEU A 149 6.57 -2.60 6.20
N SER A 150 6.28 -1.77 5.20
CA SER A 150 6.63 -0.35 5.25
C SER A 150 5.84 0.38 6.33
N MET A 151 6.52 1.25 7.06
CA MET A 151 5.89 2.10 8.07
C MET A 151 5.33 3.41 7.49
N ILE A 152 5.62 3.68 6.22
CA ILE A 152 5.16 4.87 5.49
C ILE A 152 4.18 4.53 4.37
N SER A 153 3.88 3.24 4.18
CA SER A 153 2.89 2.79 3.21
C SER A 153 1.49 3.24 3.58
N ASP A 154 0.73 3.65 2.58
CA ASP A 154 -0.68 4.03 2.73
C ASP A 154 -1.54 2.88 3.26
N THR A 155 -1.27 1.63 2.84
CA THR A 155 -1.94 0.44 3.35
C THR A 155 -1.69 0.22 4.85
N THR A 156 -0.41 0.30 5.26
CA THR A 156 -0.03 0.18 6.68
C THR A 156 -0.63 1.31 7.51
N ILE A 157 -0.58 2.56 7.01
CA ILE A 157 -1.16 3.73 7.67
C ILE A 157 -2.66 3.52 7.88
N ALA A 158 -3.37 3.12 6.81
CA ALA A 158 -4.80 2.84 6.87
C ALA A 158 -5.13 1.73 7.88
N ALA A 159 -4.43 0.60 7.84
CA ALA A 159 -4.65 -0.54 8.73
C ALA A 159 -4.43 -0.15 10.21
N VAL A 160 -3.30 0.49 10.51
CA VAL A 160 -2.94 0.89 11.88
C VAL A 160 -3.92 1.91 12.44
N LYS A 161 -4.25 2.95 11.65
CA LYS A 161 -5.11 4.03 12.12
C LYS A 161 -6.56 3.59 12.29
N THR A 162 -7.09 2.77 11.39
CA THR A 162 -8.45 2.23 11.53
C THR A 162 -8.59 1.32 12.75
N GLN A 163 -7.54 0.58 13.11
CA GLN A 163 -7.56 -0.32 14.27
C GLN A 163 -7.12 0.37 15.58
N GLY A 164 -6.54 1.58 15.53
CA GLY A 164 -6.09 2.31 16.71
C GLY A 164 -4.87 1.70 17.39
N CYS A 165 -3.95 1.09 16.63
CA CYS A 165 -2.68 0.55 17.15
C CYS A 165 -1.48 1.37 16.65
N GLU A 166 -0.28 1.05 17.16
CA GLU A 166 0.95 1.72 16.75
C GLU A 166 1.61 1.04 15.54
N MET A 167 2.22 1.84 14.65
CA MET A 167 2.98 1.37 13.48
C MET A 167 4.02 0.33 13.84
N LYS A 168 4.81 0.60 14.87
CA LYS A 168 5.88 -0.29 15.35
C LYS A 168 5.38 -1.65 15.79
N ASP A 169 4.22 -1.69 16.41
CA ASP A 169 3.63 -2.94 16.91
C ASP A 169 3.09 -3.79 15.77
N LYS A 170 2.42 -3.16 14.79
CA LYS A 170 1.99 -3.83 13.57
C LYS A 170 3.19 -4.35 12.77
N PHE A 171 4.24 -3.54 12.60
CA PHE A 171 5.47 -3.97 11.94
C PHE A 171 6.04 -5.24 12.57
N LYS A 172 6.20 -5.26 13.90
CA LYS A 172 6.70 -6.44 14.61
C LYS A 172 5.81 -7.67 14.39
N ALA A 173 4.49 -7.50 14.47
CA ALA A 173 3.55 -8.59 14.27
C ALA A 173 3.67 -9.16 12.84
N ASN A 174 3.68 -8.30 11.82
CA ASN A 174 3.81 -8.72 10.43
C ASN A 174 5.16 -9.33 10.12
N PHE A 175 6.26 -8.77 10.61
CA PHE A 175 7.60 -9.24 10.29
C PHE A 175 7.78 -10.73 10.58
N PHE A 176 7.37 -11.19 11.75
CA PHE A 176 7.48 -12.60 12.12
C PHE A 176 6.52 -13.52 11.34
N ILE A 177 5.46 -13.00 10.76
CA ILE A 177 4.52 -13.76 9.94
C ILE A 177 5.03 -13.87 8.51
N VAL A 178 5.48 -12.76 7.92
CA VAL A 178 5.84 -12.71 6.50
C VAL A 178 7.30 -13.10 6.23
N LEU A 179 8.20 -13.00 7.22
CA LEU A 179 9.59 -13.39 7.06
C LEU A 179 9.79 -14.86 6.62
N PRO A 180 9.11 -15.86 7.23
CA PRO A 180 9.21 -17.24 6.74
C PRO A 180 8.77 -17.39 5.27
N ALA A 181 7.71 -16.68 4.87
CA ALA A 181 7.24 -16.67 3.49
C ALA A 181 8.28 -16.06 2.54
N ALA A 182 8.92 -14.95 2.94
CA ALA A 182 10.01 -14.35 2.17
C ALA A 182 11.19 -15.27 1.99
N ILE A 183 11.62 -15.98 3.06
CA ILE A 183 12.72 -16.96 2.98
C ILE A 183 12.37 -18.08 1.99
N ILE A 184 11.15 -18.60 2.06
CA ILE A 184 10.68 -19.64 1.12
C ILE A 184 10.67 -19.09 -0.31
N THR A 185 10.19 -17.87 -0.51
CA THR A 185 10.14 -17.20 -1.82
C THR A 185 11.55 -17.02 -2.40
N VAL A 186 12.51 -16.56 -1.62
CA VAL A 186 13.93 -16.48 -2.03
C VAL A 186 14.46 -17.85 -2.46
N LEU A 187 14.19 -18.89 -1.67
CA LEU A 187 14.62 -20.26 -1.99
C LEU A 187 13.98 -20.76 -3.28
N ILE A 188 12.68 -20.52 -3.49
CA ILE A 188 11.98 -20.92 -4.71
C ILE A 188 12.60 -20.22 -5.93
N PHE A 189 12.78 -18.90 -5.91
CA PHE A 189 13.38 -18.16 -7.02
C PHE A 189 14.83 -18.60 -7.26
N TRP A 190 15.62 -18.79 -6.20
CA TRP A 190 16.99 -19.28 -6.34
C TRP A 190 17.06 -20.68 -6.95
N LEU A 191 16.26 -21.64 -6.47
CA LEU A 191 16.20 -22.99 -7.02
C LEU A 191 15.74 -23.01 -8.48
N ALA A 192 14.78 -22.17 -8.84
CA ALA A 192 14.28 -22.07 -10.22
C ALA A 192 15.32 -21.50 -11.20
N THR A 193 16.26 -20.67 -10.69
CA THR A 193 17.16 -19.90 -11.56
C THR A 193 18.65 -20.14 -11.33
N ARG A 194 19.05 -21.00 -10.37
CA ARG A 194 20.44 -21.19 -9.93
C ARG A 194 21.41 -21.67 -11.00
N ASN A 195 20.93 -22.31 -12.08
CA ASN A 195 21.78 -22.90 -13.13
C ASN A 195 22.11 -21.91 -14.24
N MET A 196 21.62 -20.67 -14.16
CA MET A 196 21.86 -19.63 -15.15
C MET A 196 22.72 -18.51 -14.53
N SER A 197 23.63 -17.97 -15.32
CA SER A 197 24.50 -16.85 -14.93
C SER A 197 24.34 -15.73 -15.94
N PHE A 198 24.27 -14.50 -15.44
CA PHE A 198 24.34 -13.31 -16.28
C PHE A 198 25.29 -12.28 -15.62
N GLN A 199 25.77 -11.35 -16.42
CA GLN A 199 26.54 -10.21 -15.93
C GLN A 199 25.76 -8.93 -16.26
N LEU A 200 25.53 -8.10 -15.25
CA LEU A 200 25.07 -6.74 -15.49
C LEU A 200 26.25 -5.96 -16.06
N GLU A 201 26.14 -5.58 -17.34
CA GLU A 201 27.20 -4.82 -18.04
C GLU A 201 27.14 -3.31 -17.77
N GLU A 202 26.10 -2.80 -17.14
CA GLU A 202 25.91 -1.38 -16.91
C GLU A 202 26.59 -0.90 -15.64
N ASN A 203 27.27 0.24 -15.72
CA ASN A 203 27.75 0.98 -14.57
C ASN A 203 26.52 1.51 -13.76
N LEU A 204 26.20 0.82 -12.68
CA LEU A 204 25.14 1.23 -11.78
C LEU A 204 25.66 2.38 -10.90
N ASN A 205 25.49 3.60 -11.40
CA ASN A 205 25.86 4.78 -10.63
C ASN A 205 24.83 5.04 -9.54
N TYR A 206 25.27 5.19 -8.31
CA TYR A 206 24.44 5.59 -7.18
C TYR A 206 25.18 6.57 -6.27
N SER A 207 24.42 7.39 -5.55
CA SER A 207 24.93 8.30 -4.55
C SER A 207 24.34 7.95 -3.18
N LEU A 208 25.18 7.70 -2.19
CA LEU A 208 24.71 7.44 -0.82
C LEU A 208 23.97 8.66 -0.23
N TRP A 209 24.26 9.85 -0.70
CA TRP A 209 23.54 11.06 -0.28
C TRP A 209 22.07 11.03 -0.74
N GLU A 210 21.81 10.52 -1.95
CA GLU A 210 20.46 10.40 -2.49
C GLU A 210 19.66 9.26 -1.82
N VAL A 211 20.34 8.24 -1.29
CA VAL A 211 19.71 7.16 -0.49
C VAL A 211 19.41 7.62 0.94
N LEU A 212 20.14 8.63 1.46
CA LEU A 212 20.04 9.08 2.85
C LEU A 212 18.61 9.41 3.32
N PRO A 213 17.74 10.11 2.54
CA PRO A 213 16.38 10.40 2.97
C PRO A 213 15.59 9.12 3.31
N TYR A 214 15.69 8.08 2.49
CA TYR A 214 15.05 6.79 2.76
C TYR A 214 15.56 6.14 4.03
N MET A 215 16.88 6.17 4.24
CA MET A 215 17.49 5.61 5.44
C MET A 215 17.01 6.33 6.71
N VAL A 216 16.92 7.66 6.66
CA VAL A 216 16.44 8.46 7.80
C VAL A 216 14.98 8.15 8.12
N VAL A 217 14.13 8.08 7.09
CA VAL A 217 12.70 7.77 7.27
C VAL A 217 12.54 6.35 7.82
N LEU A 218 13.21 5.36 7.23
CA LEU A 218 13.12 3.97 7.67
C LEU A 218 13.62 3.81 9.12
N LEU A 219 14.82 4.32 9.44
CA LEU A 219 15.37 4.22 10.78
C LEU A 219 14.55 5.00 11.80
N GLY A 220 14.11 6.21 11.45
CA GLY A 220 13.25 7.02 12.30
C GLY A 220 11.95 6.31 12.67
N ALA A 221 11.30 5.68 11.68
CA ALA A 221 10.10 4.90 11.91
C ALA A 221 10.36 3.64 12.76
N LEU A 222 11.47 2.92 12.50
CA LEU A 222 11.85 1.71 13.28
C LEU A 222 12.12 2.01 14.76
N ILE A 223 12.74 3.13 15.08
CA ILE A 223 12.99 3.54 16.49
C ILE A 223 11.77 4.16 17.16
N GLY A 224 10.67 4.34 16.41
CA GLY A 224 9.38 4.79 16.94
C GLY A 224 9.21 6.31 17.03
N ILE A 225 9.93 7.07 16.20
CA ILE A 225 9.68 8.52 16.05
C ILE A 225 8.28 8.71 15.42
N ASN A 226 7.60 9.77 15.82
CA ASN A 226 6.28 10.11 15.27
C ASN A 226 6.33 10.22 13.73
N VAL A 227 5.37 9.58 13.05
CA VAL A 227 5.34 9.47 11.57
C VAL A 227 5.36 10.81 10.88
N PHE A 228 4.66 11.84 11.41
CA PHE A 228 4.71 13.19 10.86
C PHE A 228 6.12 13.77 10.88
N VAL A 229 6.80 13.64 12.03
CA VAL A 229 8.18 14.15 12.19
C VAL A 229 9.12 13.44 11.22
N VAL A 230 8.97 12.12 11.10
CA VAL A 230 9.79 11.30 10.20
C VAL A 230 9.60 11.71 8.74
N LEU A 231 8.34 11.83 8.28
CA LEU A 231 8.03 12.20 6.89
C LEU A 231 8.46 13.63 6.58
N ILE A 232 8.20 14.59 7.47
CA ILE A 232 8.65 15.98 7.29
C ILE A 232 10.18 16.05 7.24
N SER A 233 10.88 15.32 8.11
CA SER A 233 12.35 15.24 8.09
C SER A 233 12.85 14.64 6.76
N GLY A 234 12.18 13.60 6.26
CA GLY A 234 12.45 13.00 4.96
C GLY A 234 12.29 14.00 3.81
N ILE A 235 11.20 14.78 3.80
CA ILE A 235 10.98 15.85 2.81
C ILE A 235 12.13 16.88 2.85
N VAL A 236 12.44 17.38 4.05
CA VAL A 236 13.49 18.40 4.21
C VAL A 236 14.84 17.90 3.72
N ILE A 237 15.24 16.69 4.13
CA ILE A 237 16.51 16.09 3.73
C ILE A 237 16.53 15.82 2.22
N SER A 238 15.43 15.32 1.63
CA SER A 238 15.32 15.11 0.18
C SER A 238 15.51 16.41 -0.59
N LEU A 239 14.89 17.49 -0.14
CA LEU A 239 15.04 18.80 -0.79
C LEU A 239 16.47 19.34 -0.67
N ILE A 240 17.10 19.21 0.51
CA ILE A 240 18.50 19.63 0.71
C ILE A 240 19.43 18.82 -0.22
N VAL A 241 19.27 17.51 -0.26
CA VAL A 241 20.07 16.64 -1.13
C VAL A 241 19.79 16.96 -2.60
N GLY A 242 18.54 17.04 -3.02
CA GLY A 242 18.15 17.29 -4.40
C GLY A 242 18.68 18.63 -4.93
N VAL A 243 18.63 19.69 -4.11
CA VAL A 243 19.19 20.99 -4.47
C VAL A 243 20.72 20.97 -4.48
N SER A 244 21.37 20.36 -3.48
CA SER A 244 22.84 20.31 -3.40
C SER A 244 23.46 19.44 -4.50
N MET A 245 22.75 18.41 -4.97
CA MET A 245 23.19 17.55 -6.08
C MET A 245 22.79 18.11 -7.45
N GLY A 246 21.99 19.20 -7.50
CA GLY A 246 21.54 19.83 -8.74
C GLY A 246 20.37 19.16 -9.44
N HIS A 247 19.69 18.23 -8.79
CA HIS A 247 18.50 17.55 -9.33
C HIS A 247 17.23 18.40 -9.22
N ILE A 248 17.17 19.28 -8.22
CA ILE A 248 16.03 20.16 -7.96
C ILE A 248 16.49 21.60 -8.01
N ALA A 249 15.87 22.43 -8.86
CA ALA A 249 16.09 23.86 -8.81
C ALA A 249 15.45 24.45 -7.54
N LEU A 250 16.11 25.46 -6.93
CA LEU A 250 15.60 26.10 -5.70
C LEU A 250 14.18 26.66 -5.89
N SER A 251 13.86 27.14 -7.11
CA SER A 251 12.54 27.66 -7.49
C SER A 251 11.46 26.57 -7.59
N GLU A 252 11.83 25.29 -7.73
CA GLU A 252 10.93 24.17 -7.97
C GLU A 252 10.63 23.34 -6.72
N MET A 253 11.35 23.61 -5.61
CA MET A 253 11.23 22.83 -4.37
C MET A 253 9.77 22.61 -3.91
N PHE A 254 9.00 23.71 -3.90
CA PHE A 254 7.59 23.62 -3.44
C PHE A 254 6.69 22.92 -4.45
N GLN A 255 6.99 23.05 -5.74
CA GLN A 255 6.24 22.39 -6.81
C GLN A 255 6.43 20.87 -6.75
N VAL A 256 7.66 20.41 -6.50
CA VAL A 256 7.99 19.00 -6.34
C VAL A 256 7.22 18.38 -5.17
N VAL A 257 7.24 19.02 -4.00
CA VAL A 257 6.46 18.57 -2.85
C VAL A 257 4.96 18.61 -3.15
N GLY A 258 4.48 19.68 -3.77
CA GLY A 258 3.07 19.86 -4.13
C GLY A 258 2.56 18.79 -5.09
N SER A 259 3.35 18.41 -6.09
CA SER A 259 2.98 17.31 -7.02
C SER A 259 2.88 15.96 -6.30
N GLY A 260 3.81 15.69 -5.37
CA GLY A 260 3.76 14.52 -4.52
C GLY A 260 2.53 14.50 -3.60
N VAL A 261 2.19 15.63 -2.96
CA VAL A 261 0.96 15.78 -2.18
C VAL A 261 -0.27 15.49 -3.04
N THR A 262 -0.30 16.03 -4.25
CA THR A 262 -1.43 15.85 -5.18
C THR A 262 -1.59 14.38 -5.61
N SER A 263 -0.52 13.60 -5.69
CA SER A 263 -0.60 12.17 -6.01
C SER A 263 -1.40 11.35 -4.98
N MET A 264 -1.52 11.86 -3.74
CA MET A 264 -2.31 11.24 -2.67
C MET A 264 -3.74 11.80 -2.55
N TYR A 265 -4.16 12.65 -3.51
CA TYR A 265 -5.48 13.27 -3.48
C TYR A 265 -6.61 12.24 -3.47
N ASP A 266 -6.58 11.31 -4.42
CA ASP A 266 -7.66 10.34 -4.61
C ASP A 266 -7.88 9.49 -3.36
N ILE A 267 -6.81 8.92 -2.79
CA ILE A 267 -6.93 8.08 -1.60
C ILE A 267 -7.38 8.88 -0.38
N THR A 268 -6.92 10.13 -0.25
CA THR A 268 -7.33 11.02 0.85
C THR A 268 -8.83 11.33 0.76
N VAL A 269 -9.32 11.70 -0.44
CA VAL A 269 -10.75 12.01 -0.65
C VAL A 269 -11.61 10.77 -0.51
N ILE A 270 -11.18 9.62 -1.05
CA ILE A 270 -11.87 8.34 -0.89
C ILE A 270 -11.99 7.99 0.59
N SER A 271 -10.94 8.15 1.38
CA SER A 271 -10.96 7.87 2.83
C SER A 271 -12.02 8.69 3.56
N ILE A 272 -12.16 9.97 3.20
CA ILE A 272 -13.20 10.85 3.76
C ILE A 272 -14.60 10.39 3.32
N ILE A 273 -14.80 10.08 2.03
CA ILE A 273 -16.09 9.60 1.51
C ILE A 273 -16.48 8.27 2.17
N VAL A 274 -15.52 7.37 2.34
CA VAL A 274 -15.74 6.09 3.03
C VAL A 274 -16.13 6.31 4.49
N ALA A 275 -15.47 7.22 5.21
CA ALA A 275 -15.87 7.59 6.57
C ALA A 275 -17.32 8.10 6.62
N CYS A 276 -17.74 8.89 5.63
CA CYS A 276 -19.15 9.32 5.49
C CYS A 276 -20.09 8.13 5.35
N ILE A 277 -19.77 7.21 4.43
CA ILE A 277 -20.60 6.02 4.14
C ILE A 277 -20.69 5.13 5.38
N VAL A 278 -19.54 4.81 5.99
CA VAL A 278 -19.48 3.92 7.16
C VAL A 278 -20.26 4.50 8.33
N SER A 279 -20.18 5.82 8.56
CA SER A 279 -20.95 6.48 9.62
C SER A 279 -22.46 6.34 9.43
N LEU A 280 -22.94 6.51 8.18
CA LEU A 280 -24.36 6.28 7.86
C LEU A 280 -24.73 4.79 7.99
N VAL A 281 -23.89 3.89 7.49
CA VAL A 281 -24.13 2.44 7.58
C VAL A 281 -24.19 1.99 9.05
N LYS A 282 -23.32 2.53 9.90
CA LYS A 282 -23.30 2.27 11.33
C LYS A 282 -24.61 2.74 12.00
N GLU A 283 -25.02 3.97 11.73
CA GLU A 283 -26.26 4.55 12.24
C GLU A 283 -27.52 3.78 11.77
N HIS A 284 -27.45 3.18 10.58
CA HIS A 284 -28.53 2.37 10.00
C HIS A 284 -28.51 0.90 10.48
N GLY A 285 -27.59 0.53 11.39
CA GLY A 285 -27.48 -0.85 11.88
C GLY A 285 -26.79 -1.83 10.95
N GLY A 286 -26.16 -1.37 9.87
CA GLY A 286 -25.48 -2.23 8.90
C GLY A 286 -24.28 -2.95 9.49
N ILE A 287 -23.49 -2.31 10.35
CA ILE A 287 -22.39 -2.98 11.04
C ILE A 287 -22.94 -4.06 12.00
N GLN A 288 -24.02 -3.78 12.72
CA GLN A 288 -24.66 -4.77 13.59
C GLN A 288 -25.18 -5.97 12.82
N PHE A 289 -25.67 -5.79 11.58
CA PHE A 289 -26.07 -6.87 10.71
C PHE A 289 -24.86 -7.76 10.34
N ILE A 290 -23.73 -7.17 9.95
CA ILE A 290 -22.49 -7.90 9.62
C ILE A 290 -21.98 -8.65 10.87
N LEU A 291 -21.96 -8.01 12.02
CA LEU A 291 -21.57 -8.65 13.30
C LEU A 291 -22.45 -9.85 13.62
N ASN A 292 -23.76 -9.72 13.46
CA ASN A 292 -24.69 -10.82 13.69
C ASN A 292 -24.48 -11.98 12.70
N LEU A 293 -24.20 -11.68 11.42
CA LEU A 293 -23.86 -12.68 10.41
C LEU A 293 -22.57 -13.43 10.76
N ILE A 294 -21.54 -12.71 11.22
CA ILE A 294 -20.29 -13.30 11.67
C ILE A 294 -20.51 -14.15 12.92
N LYS A 295 -21.24 -13.65 13.93
CA LYS A 295 -21.58 -14.40 15.16
C LYS A 295 -22.32 -15.70 14.90
N SER A 296 -23.22 -15.71 13.91
CA SER A 296 -23.98 -16.91 13.58
C SER A 296 -23.17 -18.02 12.91
N ASN A 297 -22.05 -17.66 12.26
CA ASN A 297 -21.26 -18.59 11.45
C ASN A 297 -19.86 -18.85 12.02
N ILE A 298 -19.39 -18.05 12.98
CA ILE A 298 -18.01 -18.06 13.47
C ILE A 298 -17.99 -18.11 15.00
N ASN A 299 -17.27 -19.09 15.54
CA ASN A 299 -17.12 -19.27 16.98
C ASN A 299 -15.74 -18.78 17.46
N GLY A 300 -15.74 -17.78 18.35
CA GLY A 300 -14.57 -17.31 19.08
C GLY A 300 -13.56 -16.53 18.23
N ARG A 301 -12.44 -16.19 18.86
CA ARG A 301 -11.40 -15.31 18.34
C ARG A 301 -10.84 -15.74 16.97
N ARG A 302 -10.52 -17.04 16.79
CA ARG A 302 -9.95 -17.53 15.51
C ARG A 302 -10.93 -17.38 14.35
N GLY A 303 -12.21 -17.58 14.63
CA GLY A 303 -13.26 -17.38 13.66
C GLY A 303 -13.41 -15.90 13.27
N ALA A 304 -13.30 -15.00 14.24
CA ALA A 304 -13.31 -13.57 14.00
C ALA A 304 -12.10 -13.12 13.16
N GLU A 305 -10.89 -13.61 13.46
CA GLU A 305 -9.68 -13.36 12.66
C GLU A 305 -9.88 -13.82 11.20
N PHE A 306 -10.46 -15.00 10.99
CA PHE A 306 -10.78 -15.51 9.66
C PHE A 306 -11.86 -14.68 8.96
N GLY A 307 -12.88 -14.23 9.69
CA GLY A 307 -13.93 -13.34 9.19
C GLY A 307 -13.38 -12.01 8.71
N ILE A 308 -12.48 -11.38 9.49
CA ILE A 308 -11.77 -10.13 9.11
C ILE A 308 -10.96 -10.35 7.83
N ALA A 309 -10.21 -11.44 7.76
CA ALA A 309 -9.38 -11.78 6.61
C ALA A 309 -10.20 -11.97 5.33
N LEU A 310 -11.31 -12.72 5.39
CA LEU A 310 -12.21 -12.92 4.26
C LEU A 310 -12.91 -11.64 3.84
N LEU A 311 -13.34 -10.80 4.80
CA LEU A 311 -13.96 -9.51 4.52
C LEU A 311 -12.99 -8.59 3.78
N ALA A 312 -11.75 -8.51 4.26
CA ALA A 312 -10.70 -7.71 3.62
C ALA A 312 -10.44 -8.18 2.18
N LEU A 313 -10.25 -9.48 1.97
CA LEU A 313 -10.02 -10.06 0.65
C LEU A 313 -11.21 -9.85 -0.30
N PHE A 314 -12.44 -10.01 0.18
CA PHE A 314 -13.63 -9.81 -0.62
C PHE A 314 -13.80 -8.36 -1.06
N VAL A 315 -13.63 -7.41 -0.13
CA VAL A 315 -13.73 -5.98 -0.47
C VAL A 315 -12.58 -5.56 -1.39
N ASP A 316 -11.38 -6.09 -1.19
CA ASP A 316 -10.26 -5.85 -2.08
C ASP A 316 -10.55 -6.34 -3.51
N ALA A 317 -11.09 -7.54 -3.67
CA ALA A 317 -11.56 -8.03 -4.97
C ALA A 317 -12.64 -7.14 -5.60
N CYS A 318 -13.49 -6.51 -4.79
CA CYS A 318 -14.53 -5.61 -5.28
C CYS A 318 -14.02 -4.21 -5.65
N THR A 319 -12.94 -3.75 -5.04
CA THR A 319 -12.40 -2.38 -5.21
C THR A 319 -11.17 -2.33 -6.11
N ALA A 320 -10.52 -3.47 -6.34
CA ALA A 320 -9.24 -3.59 -7.04
C ALA A 320 -8.14 -2.66 -6.48
N ASN A 321 -8.24 -2.33 -5.17
CA ASN A 321 -7.28 -1.44 -4.50
C ASN A 321 -7.22 -1.78 -3.01
N ASN A 322 -6.05 -2.21 -2.56
CA ASN A 322 -5.81 -2.67 -1.19
C ASN A 322 -6.02 -1.58 -0.13
N THR A 323 -5.55 -0.35 -0.38
CA THR A 323 -5.70 0.75 0.58
C THR A 323 -7.18 1.12 0.76
N VAL A 324 -7.91 1.22 -0.35
CA VAL A 324 -9.35 1.47 -0.34
C VAL A 324 -10.09 0.35 0.42
N ALA A 325 -9.72 -0.91 0.16
CA ALA A 325 -10.31 -2.05 0.85
C ALA A 325 -10.07 -1.99 2.37
N ILE A 326 -8.85 -1.63 2.80
CA ILE A 326 -8.52 -1.47 4.22
C ILE A 326 -9.32 -0.33 4.85
N VAL A 327 -9.42 0.81 4.18
CA VAL A 327 -10.19 1.97 4.68
C VAL A 327 -11.66 1.61 4.85
N MET A 328 -12.24 0.84 3.91
CA MET A 328 -13.63 0.39 3.98
C MET A 328 -13.87 -0.63 5.08
N THR A 329 -12.99 -1.62 5.18
CA THR A 329 -13.17 -2.77 6.09
C THR A 329 -12.68 -2.46 7.51
N GLY A 330 -11.76 -1.52 7.65
CA GLY A 330 -11.12 -1.18 8.92
C GLY A 330 -12.09 -0.91 10.08
N PRO A 331 -13.08 -0.02 9.93
CA PRO A 331 -14.07 0.22 10.97
C PRO A 331 -14.86 -1.03 11.35
N ILE A 332 -15.22 -1.85 10.36
CA ILE A 332 -15.95 -3.11 10.58
C ILE A 332 -15.05 -4.11 11.32
N ALA A 333 -13.80 -4.26 10.87
CA ALA A 333 -12.82 -5.13 11.50
C ALA A 333 -12.53 -4.71 12.95
N LYS A 334 -12.52 -3.42 13.25
CA LYS A 334 -12.37 -2.91 14.60
C LYS A 334 -13.52 -3.35 15.51
N GLU A 335 -14.76 -3.20 15.06
CA GLU A 335 -15.94 -3.64 15.83
C GLU A 335 -15.94 -5.17 16.05
N ILE A 336 -15.57 -5.97 15.03
CA ILE A 336 -15.38 -7.41 15.16
C ILE A 336 -14.27 -7.71 16.19
N SER A 337 -13.16 -6.99 16.13
CA SER A 337 -12.03 -7.20 17.03
C SER A 337 -12.39 -6.91 18.49
N GLU A 338 -13.13 -5.83 18.74
CA GLU A 338 -13.62 -5.47 20.07
C GLU A 338 -14.60 -6.51 20.60
N GLU A 339 -15.51 -7.02 19.76
CA GLU A 339 -16.52 -8.02 20.14
C GLU A 339 -15.91 -9.37 20.49
N PHE A 340 -14.88 -9.82 19.75
CA PHE A 340 -14.28 -11.15 19.87
C PHE A 340 -12.92 -11.17 20.56
N ASP A 341 -12.51 -10.07 21.18
CA ASP A 341 -11.21 -9.90 21.87
C ASP A 341 -10.02 -10.23 20.97
N VAL A 342 -10.04 -9.73 19.73
CA VAL A 342 -8.91 -9.80 18.79
C VAL A 342 -8.02 -8.59 19.05
N ASP A 343 -6.71 -8.84 19.23
CA ASP A 343 -5.73 -7.77 19.39
C ASP A 343 -5.75 -6.80 18.19
N PRO A 344 -5.85 -5.47 18.40
CA PRO A 344 -5.86 -4.48 17.32
C PRO A 344 -4.67 -4.61 16.34
N ARG A 345 -3.49 -4.99 16.86
CA ARG A 345 -2.29 -5.24 16.03
C ARG A 345 -2.50 -6.42 15.09
N ARG A 346 -3.16 -7.46 15.58
CA ARG A 346 -3.49 -8.65 14.80
C ARG A 346 -4.54 -8.33 13.74
N SER A 347 -5.55 -7.56 14.08
CA SER A 347 -6.56 -7.10 13.13
C SER A 347 -5.96 -6.23 12.03
N ALA A 348 -5.12 -5.24 12.38
CA ALA A 348 -4.39 -4.42 11.41
C ALA A 348 -3.51 -5.28 10.49
N SER A 349 -2.82 -6.27 11.06
CA SER A 349 -2.00 -7.23 10.33
C SER A 349 -2.83 -8.05 9.32
N LEU A 350 -3.99 -8.56 9.73
CA LEU A 350 -4.89 -9.32 8.86
C LEU A 350 -5.44 -8.49 7.70
N LEU A 351 -5.89 -7.26 7.99
CA LEU A 351 -6.37 -6.34 6.97
C LEU A 351 -5.32 -6.12 5.88
N ASP A 352 -4.12 -5.75 6.27
CA ASP A 352 -3.04 -5.41 5.35
C ASP A 352 -2.51 -6.65 4.60
N MET A 353 -2.30 -7.77 5.28
CA MET A 353 -1.81 -9.00 4.63
C MET A 353 -2.82 -9.56 3.61
N PHE A 354 -4.10 -9.63 3.96
CA PHE A 354 -5.08 -10.27 3.08
C PHE A 354 -5.45 -9.39 1.89
N THR A 355 -5.45 -8.08 2.01
CA THR A 355 -5.59 -7.18 0.85
C THR A 355 -4.33 -7.22 -0.02
N SER A 356 -3.13 -7.27 0.57
CA SER A 356 -1.90 -7.47 -0.20
C SER A 356 -1.88 -8.79 -0.97
N VAL A 357 -2.30 -9.90 -0.34
CA VAL A 357 -2.44 -11.19 -1.02
C VAL A 357 -3.47 -11.11 -2.14
N GLY A 358 -4.61 -10.45 -1.91
CA GLY A 358 -5.64 -10.22 -2.91
C GLY A 358 -5.09 -9.54 -4.15
N GLN A 359 -4.45 -8.41 -3.98
CA GLN A 359 -3.85 -7.64 -5.09
C GLN A 359 -2.74 -8.39 -5.83
N GLY A 360 -2.01 -9.27 -5.14
CA GLY A 360 -0.99 -10.12 -5.77
C GLY A 360 -1.54 -11.27 -6.61
N ILE A 361 -2.86 -11.57 -6.50
CA ILE A 361 -3.51 -12.71 -7.19
C ILE A 361 -4.56 -12.20 -8.19
N ILE A 362 -5.23 -11.10 -7.90
CA ILE A 362 -6.34 -10.58 -8.72
C ILE A 362 -5.79 -9.97 -10.01
N PRO A 363 -6.10 -10.52 -11.19
CA PRO A 363 -5.46 -10.10 -12.45
C PRO A 363 -5.78 -8.65 -12.84
N TYR A 364 -6.88 -8.09 -12.36
CA TYR A 364 -7.27 -6.70 -12.54
C TYR A 364 -6.85 -5.80 -11.37
N GLY A 365 -6.09 -6.33 -10.41
CA GLY A 365 -5.50 -5.53 -9.33
C GLY A 365 -4.44 -4.56 -9.86
N ALA A 366 -4.34 -3.39 -9.23
CA ALA A 366 -3.48 -2.30 -9.69
C ALA A 366 -2.02 -2.74 -9.91
N GLN A 367 -1.49 -3.58 -9.02
CA GLN A 367 -0.10 -4.06 -9.06
C GLN A 367 0.17 -4.96 -10.27
N LEU A 368 -0.72 -5.94 -10.51
CA LEU A 368 -0.56 -6.85 -11.64
C LEU A 368 -0.83 -6.17 -12.98
N LEU A 369 -1.83 -5.28 -13.06
CA LEU A 369 -2.07 -4.49 -14.26
C LEU A 369 -0.91 -3.55 -14.57
N SER A 370 -0.33 -2.89 -13.56
CA SER A 370 0.86 -2.05 -13.76
C SER A 370 2.03 -2.88 -14.27
N ALA A 371 2.28 -4.04 -13.65
CA ALA A 371 3.34 -4.95 -14.09
C ALA A 371 3.11 -5.42 -15.54
N ALA A 372 1.89 -5.81 -15.89
CA ALA A 372 1.52 -6.23 -17.24
C ALA A 372 1.71 -5.09 -18.27
N THR A 373 1.21 -3.90 -17.95
CA THR A 373 1.31 -2.72 -18.82
C THR A 373 2.78 -2.34 -19.10
N LEU A 374 3.62 -2.34 -18.05
CA LEU A 374 5.03 -1.95 -18.15
C LEU A 374 5.90 -2.98 -18.89
N THR A 375 5.47 -4.24 -18.91
CA THR A 375 6.25 -5.34 -19.48
C THR A 375 5.66 -5.94 -20.76
N GLY A 376 4.44 -5.55 -21.13
CA GLY A 376 3.71 -6.12 -22.26
C GLY A 376 3.24 -7.57 -22.03
N LEU A 377 3.24 -8.05 -20.80
CA LEU A 377 2.64 -9.36 -20.45
C LEU A 377 1.12 -9.26 -20.46
N THR A 378 0.47 -10.31 -20.97
CA THR A 378 -1.01 -10.44 -21.02
C THR A 378 -1.48 -11.53 -20.07
#